data_0f484db6af9bb9933cfbb8f20d4504db
#
_entry.id   0f484db6af9bb9933cfbb8f20d4504db
#
_cell.length_a   1.000
_cell.length_b   1.000
_cell.length_c   1.000
_cell.angle_alpha   90.00
_cell.angle_beta   90.00
_cell.angle_gamma   90.00
#
_symmetry.space_group_name_H-M   'P 1'
#
loop_
_entity.id
_entity.type
_entity.pdbx_description
1 polymer ?
#
loop_
_entity_poly.entity_id
_entity_poly.type
_entity_poly.pdbx_seq_one_letter_code
_entity_poly.pdbx_strand_id
1 'polypeptide(L)'
;MTTFTKQEIIDILKNNDKNEWLFSLADKVRRENVGDEVHLRGLIEFSNICHCFCKYCGLRCENKELDRYRILPDDIVKYAQKAVEMGYKTIVLQSGEDVFYTKEIFCDIIRRIKEFDVALTLSIGERSFEDYKAFRDCGADRYLIRIETTDRALYKKMHPNMSFENRVRCLNDLKKLGYEAGTGCLVGLPGQTVESLADDILFFKEINADMVGIGPFIAHPHTPLKDMPNGNFTLALKVMALTRILLKNINIPATTAMETLNPNGRIIALQSGANVVMPNVTTTEYRAKYEIYPNKICINENPSQCYNCIGGKIRSIGRTISTDYGFRKTG
;
A
#
# COMPACT_ATOMS: atom_id res chain seq x y z
N MET A 1 -19.44 -18.20 -10.57
CA MET A 1 -18.61 -17.31 -9.76
C MET A 1 -17.49 -18.13 -9.17
N THR A 2 -16.22 -17.81 -9.46
CA THR A 2 -15.10 -18.58 -8.88
C THR A 2 -14.96 -18.16 -7.42
N THR A 3 -15.42 -19.01 -6.52
CA THR A 3 -15.20 -18.90 -5.07
C THR A 3 -14.22 -19.99 -4.69
N PHE A 4 -13.13 -19.64 -4.01
CA PHE A 4 -12.19 -20.61 -3.48
C PHE A 4 -12.48 -20.84 -1.99
N THR A 5 -12.47 -22.10 -1.58
CA THR A 5 -12.40 -22.51 -0.17
C THR A 5 -11.02 -22.18 0.39
N LYS A 6 -10.88 -22.11 1.72
CA LYS A 6 -9.57 -21.91 2.36
C LYS A 6 -8.56 -22.97 1.91
N GLN A 7 -8.99 -24.26 1.81
CA GLN A 7 -8.11 -25.34 1.40
C GLN A 7 -7.61 -25.17 -0.03
N GLU A 8 -8.47 -24.78 -0.97
CA GLU A 8 -8.07 -24.52 -2.36
C GLU A 8 -7.09 -23.35 -2.45
N ILE A 9 -7.25 -22.29 -1.63
CA ILE A 9 -6.29 -21.19 -1.55
C ILE A 9 -4.94 -21.71 -1.08
N ILE A 10 -4.90 -22.52 0.00
CA ILE A 10 -3.68 -23.13 0.53
C ILE A 10 -3.00 -24.00 -0.55
N ASP A 11 -3.74 -24.84 -1.25
CA ASP A 11 -3.20 -25.72 -2.28
C ASP A 11 -2.61 -24.93 -3.45
N ILE A 12 -3.26 -23.84 -3.88
CA ILE A 12 -2.74 -22.95 -4.91
C ILE A 12 -1.46 -22.24 -4.43
N LEU A 13 -1.43 -21.78 -3.18
CA LEU A 13 -0.25 -21.10 -2.63
C LEU A 13 0.95 -22.06 -2.53
N LYS A 14 0.73 -23.33 -2.21
CA LYS A 14 1.79 -24.37 -2.09
C LYS A 14 2.30 -24.87 -3.44
N ASN A 15 1.45 -24.95 -4.46
CA ASN A 15 1.80 -25.54 -5.76
C ASN A 15 2.16 -24.47 -6.80
N ASN A 16 3.31 -24.63 -7.46
CA ASN A 16 3.78 -23.70 -8.49
C ASN A 16 3.32 -24.07 -9.92
N ASP A 17 2.83 -25.28 -10.15
CA ASP A 17 2.47 -25.77 -11.49
C ASP A 17 1.27 -25.00 -12.09
N LYS A 18 0.49 -24.33 -11.25
CA LYS A 18 -0.67 -23.53 -11.66
C LYS A 18 -0.42 -22.03 -11.74
N ASN A 19 0.82 -21.58 -11.64
CA ASN A 19 1.15 -20.15 -11.60
C ASN A 19 0.65 -19.40 -12.83
N GLU A 20 0.95 -19.89 -14.03
CA GLU A 20 0.56 -19.27 -15.29
C GLU A 20 -0.97 -19.14 -15.41
N TRP A 21 -1.68 -20.22 -15.11
CA TRP A 21 -3.15 -20.23 -15.06
C TRP A 21 -3.68 -19.20 -14.05
N LEU A 22 -3.11 -19.16 -12.83
CA LEU A 22 -3.54 -18.26 -11.76
C LEU A 22 -3.38 -16.80 -12.16
N PHE A 23 -2.20 -16.45 -12.69
CA PHE A 23 -1.89 -15.06 -13.07
C PHE A 23 -2.72 -14.61 -14.27
N SER A 24 -2.90 -15.49 -15.27
CA SER A 24 -3.77 -15.23 -16.42
C SER A 24 -5.23 -15.06 -16.02
N LEU A 25 -5.73 -15.87 -15.09
CA LEU A 25 -7.09 -15.74 -14.55
C LEU A 25 -7.25 -14.42 -13.78
N ALA A 26 -6.27 -14.05 -12.95
CA ALA A 26 -6.30 -12.80 -12.19
C ALA A 26 -6.30 -11.58 -13.12
N ASP A 27 -5.50 -11.61 -14.20
CA ASP A 27 -5.50 -10.53 -15.19
C ASP A 27 -6.83 -10.44 -15.96
N LYS A 28 -7.41 -11.57 -16.32
CA LYS A 28 -8.74 -11.62 -16.92
C LYS A 28 -9.80 -11.01 -15.99
N VAL A 29 -9.84 -11.42 -14.72
CA VAL A 29 -10.77 -10.87 -13.71
C VAL A 29 -10.55 -9.38 -13.52
N ARG A 30 -9.29 -8.93 -13.47
CA ARG A 30 -8.95 -7.50 -13.42
C ARG A 30 -9.56 -6.75 -14.61
N ARG A 31 -9.31 -7.23 -15.84
CA ARG A 31 -9.79 -6.59 -17.06
C ARG A 31 -11.31 -6.47 -17.09
N GLU A 32 -12.01 -7.52 -16.72
CA GLU A 32 -13.47 -7.58 -16.72
C GLU A 32 -14.11 -6.67 -15.66
N ASN A 33 -13.43 -6.42 -14.51
CA ASN A 33 -14.05 -5.72 -13.38
C ASN A 33 -13.51 -4.29 -13.17
N VAL A 34 -12.26 -4.00 -13.50
CA VAL A 34 -11.66 -2.67 -13.31
C VAL A 34 -11.11 -2.04 -14.61
N GLY A 35 -11.09 -2.80 -15.71
CA GLY A 35 -10.65 -2.31 -17.03
C GLY A 35 -9.13 -2.34 -17.22
N ASP A 36 -8.64 -1.79 -18.33
CA ASP A 36 -7.23 -1.82 -18.72
C ASP A 36 -6.43 -0.58 -18.29
N GLU A 37 -7.10 0.40 -17.71
CA GLU A 37 -6.41 1.59 -17.20
C GLU A 37 -5.64 1.27 -15.91
N VAL A 38 -4.53 1.99 -15.72
CA VAL A 38 -3.73 1.97 -14.50
C VAL A 38 -3.83 3.31 -13.79
N HIS A 39 -4.29 3.32 -12.56
CA HIS A 39 -4.37 4.54 -11.76
C HIS A 39 -3.00 4.90 -11.19
N LEU A 40 -2.50 6.09 -11.54
CA LEU A 40 -1.32 6.67 -10.91
C LEU A 40 -1.74 7.50 -9.70
N ARG A 41 -1.18 7.19 -8.53
CA ARG A 41 -1.40 7.94 -7.29
C ARG A 41 -0.11 8.60 -6.86
N GLY A 42 -0.09 9.94 -6.81
CA GLY A 42 1.09 10.70 -6.40
C GLY A 42 1.36 10.51 -4.90
N LEU A 43 2.45 9.82 -4.58
CA LEU A 43 2.83 9.49 -3.20
C LEU A 43 3.72 10.58 -2.61
N ILE A 44 3.31 11.18 -1.49
CA ILE A 44 4.09 12.13 -0.70
C ILE A 44 4.47 11.46 0.62
N GLU A 45 5.74 11.10 0.76
CA GLU A 45 6.32 10.56 1.99
C GLU A 45 6.80 11.73 2.85
N PHE A 46 5.94 12.26 3.73
CA PHE A 46 6.17 13.57 4.37
C PHE A 46 6.85 13.53 5.75
N SER A 47 6.93 12.36 6.39
CA SER A 47 7.72 12.18 7.62
C SER A 47 8.15 10.72 7.78
N ASN A 48 9.42 10.50 8.12
CA ASN A 48 9.95 9.19 8.50
C ASN A 48 10.04 9.03 10.03
N ILE A 49 9.51 9.98 10.80
CA ILE A 49 9.42 9.88 12.26
C ILE A 49 8.27 8.94 12.62
N CYS A 50 8.55 7.97 13.49
CA CYS A 50 7.56 6.98 13.91
C CYS A 50 7.82 6.60 15.37
N HIS A 51 6.77 6.50 16.18
CA HIS A 51 6.87 6.03 17.56
C HIS A 51 6.67 4.51 17.71
N CYS A 52 6.36 3.80 16.62
CA CYS A 52 6.11 2.36 16.64
C CYS A 52 7.40 1.52 16.66
N PHE A 53 7.26 0.28 17.16
CA PHE A 53 8.36 -0.69 17.32
C PHE A 53 8.31 -1.85 16.31
N CYS A 54 7.63 -1.68 15.17
CA CYS A 54 7.47 -2.74 14.18
C CYS A 54 8.81 -3.37 13.81
N LYS A 55 8.94 -4.70 13.97
CA LYS A 55 10.23 -5.39 13.86
C LYS A 55 10.79 -5.46 12.44
N TYR A 56 9.97 -5.23 11.43
CA TYR A 56 10.33 -5.30 10.02
C TYR A 56 10.59 -3.94 9.36
N CYS A 57 10.20 -2.85 10.00
CA CYS A 57 10.17 -1.53 9.38
C CYS A 57 11.41 -0.69 9.75
N GLY A 58 12.10 -0.16 8.74
CA GLY A 58 13.24 0.72 8.95
C GLY A 58 12.90 2.05 9.64
N LEU A 59 11.62 2.48 9.61
CA LEU A 59 11.18 3.70 10.30
C LEU A 59 10.93 3.51 11.80
N ARG A 60 11.07 2.29 12.33
CA ARG A 60 10.85 2.01 13.76
C ARG A 60 11.61 2.97 14.67
N CYS A 61 11.02 3.33 15.82
CA CYS A 61 11.59 4.37 16.71
C CYS A 61 12.98 4.02 17.25
N GLU A 62 13.31 2.72 17.35
CA GLU A 62 14.63 2.25 17.83
C GLU A 62 15.72 2.28 16.77
N ASN A 63 15.40 2.53 15.48
CA ASN A 63 16.41 2.72 14.46
C ASN A 63 17.06 4.10 14.64
N LYS A 64 18.28 4.11 15.22
CA LYS A 64 19.06 5.32 15.48
C LYS A 64 19.94 5.75 14.30
N GLU A 65 20.10 4.88 13.31
CA GLU A 65 20.90 5.15 12.11
C GLU A 65 20.11 5.94 11.04
N LEU A 66 18.80 6.02 11.20
CA LEU A 66 17.95 6.71 10.22
C LEU A 66 18.01 8.24 10.40
N ASP A 67 18.40 8.94 9.34
CA ASP A 67 18.32 10.42 9.28
C ASP A 67 16.84 10.85 9.22
N ARG A 68 16.34 11.34 10.36
CA ARG A 68 14.93 11.70 10.54
C ARG A 68 14.59 13.04 9.91
N TYR A 69 13.44 13.10 9.24
CA TYR A 69 12.92 14.32 8.65
C TYR A 69 11.42 14.48 8.85
N ARG A 70 10.95 15.70 8.67
CA ARG A 70 9.56 16.10 8.66
C ARG A 70 9.37 17.21 7.64
N ILE A 71 8.42 17.07 6.73
CA ILE A 71 8.03 18.11 5.77
C ILE A 71 6.91 18.93 6.40
N LEU A 72 7.05 20.24 6.44
CA LEU A 72 6.06 21.13 7.07
C LEU A 72 4.76 21.20 6.25
N PRO A 73 3.61 21.56 6.87
CA PRO A 73 2.31 21.58 6.22
C PRO A 73 2.25 22.31 4.88
N ASP A 74 2.85 23.50 4.80
CA ASP A 74 2.87 24.31 3.57
C ASP A 74 3.59 23.60 2.42
N ASP A 75 4.68 22.91 2.73
CA ASP A 75 5.45 22.19 1.71
C ASP A 75 4.75 20.90 1.29
N ILE A 76 4.01 20.23 2.18
CA ILE A 76 3.14 19.10 1.81
C ILE A 76 2.11 19.54 0.76
N VAL A 77 1.46 20.68 0.99
CA VAL A 77 0.47 21.24 0.05
C VAL A 77 1.13 21.62 -1.28
N LYS A 78 2.33 22.21 -1.27
CA LYS A 78 3.10 22.50 -2.51
C LYS A 78 3.45 21.23 -3.29
N TYR A 79 3.82 20.12 -2.61
CA TYR A 79 4.05 18.85 -3.29
C TYR A 79 2.77 18.29 -3.91
N ALA A 80 1.64 18.40 -3.21
CA ALA A 80 0.34 18.01 -3.73
C ALA A 80 -0.03 18.82 -4.98
N GLN A 81 0.14 20.14 -4.95
CA GLN A 81 -0.09 21.02 -6.09
C GLN A 81 0.75 20.61 -7.31
N LYS A 82 2.07 20.41 -7.11
CA LYS A 82 2.96 19.95 -8.19
C LYS A 82 2.53 18.61 -8.78
N ALA A 83 2.06 17.69 -7.94
CA ALA A 83 1.53 16.42 -8.43
C ALA A 83 0.26 16.60 -9.29
N VAL A 84 -0.64 17.50 -8.90
CA VAL A 84 -1.82 17.87 -9.69
C VAL A 84 -1.41 18.46 -11.04
N GLU A 85 -0.45 19.38 -11.07
CA GLU A 85 0.09 19.97 -12.29
C GLU A 85 0.72 18.92 -13.24
N MET A 86 1.23 17.81 -12.67
CA MET A 86 1.72 16.66 -13.44
C MET A 86 0.62 15.70 -13.91
N GLY A 87 -0.66 15.97 -13.59
CA GLY A 87 -1.81 15.17 -14.00
C GLY A 87 -2.24 14.06 -13.05
N TYR A 88 -1.71 14.00 -11.83
CA TYR A 88 -2.21 13.04 -10.85
C TYR A 88 -3.61 13.44 -10.36
N LYS A 89 -4.54 12.48 -10.43
CA LYS A 89 -5.92 12.63 -9.93
C LYS A 89 -6.12 12.06 -8.51
N THR A 90 -5.08 11.48 -7.94
CA THR A 90 -5.08 11.02 -6.54
C THR A 90 -3.75 11.33 -5.89
N ILE A 91 -3.81 11.90 -4.69
CA ILE A 91 -2.66 12.12 -3.80
C ILE A 91 -2.72 11.13 -2.64
N VAL A 92 -1.57 10.58 -2.28
CA VAL A 92 -1.40 9.73 -1.09
C VAL A 92 -0.44 10.43 -0.14
N LEU A 93 -0.90 10.77 1.05
CA LEU A 93 -0.06 11.26 2.13
C LEU A 93 0.35 10.07 3.00
N GLN A 94 1.64 9.79 3.05
CA GLN A 94 2.20 8.67 3.82
C GLN A 94 3.30 9.13 4.77
N SER A 95 3.28 8.60 6.00
CA SER A 95 4.34 8.85 6.99
C SER A 95 4.51 7.68 7.96
N GLY A 96 5.55 7.75 8.80
CA GLY A 96 5.50 7.08 10.09
C GLY A 96 4.37 7.63 10.97
N GLU A 97 4.10 6.98 12.10
CA GLU A 97 3.17 7.52 13.09
C GLU A 97 3.84 8.65 13.88
N ASP A 98 3.83 9.85 13.28
CA ASP A 98 4.46 11.05 13.80
C ASP A 98 3.44 11.90 14.57
N VAL A 99 3.65 12.04 15.88
CA VAL A 99 2.73 12.76 16.80
C VAL A 99 2.71 14.27 16.58
N PHE A 100 3.65 14.83 15.84
CA PHE A 100 3.64 16.25 15.50
C PHE A 100 2.40 16.66 14.70
N TYR A 101 1.96 15.79 13.81
CA TYR A 101 0.78 16.06 12.99
C TYR A 101 -0.47 15.75 13.79
N THR A 102 -0.94 16.76 14.55
CA THR A 102 -2.19 16.70 15.29
C THR A 102 -3.39 16.63 14.34
N LYS A 103 -4.56 16.38 14.90
CA LYS A 103 -5.82 16.39 14.15
C LYS A 103 -6.03 17.73 13.43
N GLU A 104 -5.76 18.84 14.09
CA GLU A 104 -5.95 20.20 13.57
C GLU A 104 -5.03 20.46 12.38
N ILE A 105 -3.72 20.08 12.50
CA ILE A 105 -2.74 20.20 11.42
C ILE A 105 -3.17 19.39 10.22
N PHE A 106 -3.59 18.13 10.42
CA PHE A 106 -4.06 17.31 9.31
C PHE A 106 -5.34 17.85 8.66
N CYS A 107 -6.29 18.32 9.44
CA CYS A 107 -7.50 18.95 8.90
C CYS A 107 -7.18 20.16 8.03
N ASP A 108 -6.21 20.99 8.40
CA ASP A 108 -5.75 22.11 7.58
C ASP A 108 -5.13 21.62 6.25
N ILE A 109 -4.19 20.69 6.33
CA ILE A 109 -3.55 20.10 5.13
C ILE A 109 -4.60 19.50 4.19
N ILE A 110 -5.54 18.72 4.72
CA ILE A 110 -6.60 18.06 3.93
C ILE A 110 -7.45 19.09 3.21
N ARG A 111 -7.96 20.12 3.90
CA ARG A 111 -8.82 21.16 3.28
C ARG A 111 -8.09 21.86 2.15
N ARG A 112 -6.83 22.26 2.37
CA ARG A 112 -6.01 22.96 1.36
C ARG A 112 -5.73 22.07 0.14
N ILE A 113 -5.45 20.77 0.33
CA ILE A 113 -5.28 19.84 -0.79
C ILE A 113 -6.61 19.61 -1.53
N LYS A 114 -7.74 19.61 -0.82
CA LYS A 114 -9.07 19.43 -1.43
C LYS A 114 -9.57 20.67 -2.19
N GLU A 115 -8.86 21.80 -2.12
CA GLU A 115 -9.07 22.93 -3.06
C GLU A 115 -8.64 22.55 -4.50
N PHE A 116 -7.75 21.55 -4.63
CA PHE A 116 -7.40 20.96 -5.92
C PHE A 116 -8.40 19.87 -6.29
N ASP A 117 -8.60 19.65 -7.58
CA ASP A 117 -9.50 18.60 -8.10
C ASP A 117 -8.83 17.20 -8.02
N VAL A 118 -8.71 16.67 -6.81
CA VAL A 118 -8.07 15.37 -6.53
C VAL A 118 -8.80 14.56 -5.46
N ALA A 119 -8.65 13.24 -5.54
CA ALA A 119 -8.95 12.35 -4.43
C ALA A 119 -7.74 12.25 -3.48
N LEU A 120 -7.99 12.18 -2.17
CA LEU A 120 -6.98 12.15 -1.14
C LEU A 120 -7.01 10.85 -0.34
N THR A 121 -5.87 10.18 -0.28
CA THR A 121 -5.63 8.97 0.54
C THR A 121 -4.69 9.30 1.69
N LEU A 122 -5.03 8.89 2.91
CA LEU A 122 -4.16 8.97 4.07
C LEU A 122 -3.56 7.60 4.40
N SER A 123 -2.28 7.56 4.76
CA SER A 123 -1.56 6.36 5.24
C SER A 123 -0.63 6.79 6.38
N ILE A 124 -1.20 7.08 7.55
CA ILE A 124 -0.56 7.76 8.68
C ILE A 124 -0.71 6.99 10.00
N GLY A 125 -0.95 5.69 9.92
CA GLY A 125 -1.04 4.79 11.06
C GLY A 125 -2.39 4.78 11.79
N GLU A 126 -2.36 4.34 13.05
CA GLU A 126 -3.56 4.20 13.88
C GLU A 126 -3.97 5.55 14.47
N ARG A 127 -5.27 5.84 14.44
CA ARG A 127 -5.86 7.06 15.00
C ARG A 127 -7.15 6.74 15.79
N SER A 128 -7.65 7.70 16.52
CA SER A 128 -8.97 7.60 17.18
C SER A 128 -10.11 7.65 16.15
N PHE A 129 -11.29 7.23 16.55
CA PHE A 129 -12.51 7.37 15.74
C PHE A 129 -12.79 8.84 15.42
N GLU A 130 -12.59 9.72 16.40
CA GLU A 130 -12.79 11.16 16.30
C GLU A 130 -11.81 11.80 15.30
N ASP A 131 -10.54 11.32 15.27
CA ASP A 131 -9.57 11.80 14.28
C ASP A 131 -9.97 11.36 12.87
N TYR A 132 -10.31 10.07 12.69
CA TYR A 132 -10.79 9.56 11.40
C TYR A 132 -12.02 10.34 10.92
N LYS A 133 -12.99 10.58 11.83
CA LYS A 133 -14.17 11.37 11.50
C LYS A 133 -13.81 12.79 11.06
N ALA A 134 -12.95 13.46 11.81
CA ALA A 134 -12.50 14.82 11.47
C ALA A 134 -11.81 14.87 10.11
N PHE A 135 -10.90 13.92 9.80
CA PHE A 135 -10.23 13.87 8.50
C PHE A 135 -11.21 13.61 7.37
N ARG A 136 -12.22 12.75 7.59
CA ARG A 136 -13.29 12.50 6.61
C ARG A 136 -14.11 13.75 6.34
N ASP A 137 -14.52 14.43 7.40
CA ASP A 137 -15.29 15.68 7.33
C ASP A 137 -14.50 16.80 6.63
N CYS A 138 -13.16 16.79 6.73
CA CYS A 138 -12.27 17.72 6.02
C CYS A 138 -12.06 17.35 4.53
N GLY A 139 -12.49 16.16 4.08
CA GLY A 139 -12.48 15.77 2.68
C GLY A 139 -11.54 14.61 2.33
N ALA A 140 -10.93 13.91 3.28
CA ALA A 140 -10.17 12.71 2.98
C ALA A 140 -11.08 11.59 2.44
N ASP A 141 -10.72 11.01 1.29
CA ASP A 141 -11.57 10.05 0.59
C ASP A 141 -11.24 8.61 0.98
N ARG A 142 -9.95 8.31 1.17
CA ARG A 142 -9.42 6.96 1.42
C ARG A 142 -8.48 6.94 2.59
N TYR A 143 -8.40 5.78 3.23
CA TYR A 143 -7.41 5.55 4.26
C TYR A 143 -6.78 4.16 4.10
N LEU A 144 -5.45 4.08 4.13
CA LEU A 144 -4.70 2.83 4.04
C LEU A 144 -4.04 2.51 5.38
N ILE A 145 -4.44 1.40 5.99
CA ILE A 145 -3.79 0.83 7.16
C ILE A 145 -3.72 -0.69 7.03
N ARG A 146 -2.51 -1.23 6.92
CA ARG A 146 -2.34 -2.65 6.63
C ARG A 146 -2.48 -3.47 7.91
N ILE A 147 -3.19 -4.61 7.83
CA ILE A 147 -3.25 -5.59 8.92
C ILE A 147 -1.92 -6.32 9.09
N GLU A 148 -1.14 -6.44 8.03
CA GLU A 148 0.15 -7.13 7.88
C GLU A 148 0.07 -8.65 8.02
N THR A 149 -0.67 -9.16 8.96
CA THR A 149 -1.07 -10.56 9.12
C THR A 149 -2.28 -10.68 10.05
N THR A 150 -3.14 -11.63 9.80
CA THR A 150 -4.28 -11.96 10.66
C THR A 150 -3.93 -13.01 11.74
N ASP A 151 -2.75 -13.61 11.65
CA ASP A 151 -2.23 -14.47 12.73
C ASP A 151 -1.89 -13.60 13.94
N ARG A 152 -2.71 -13.71 15.00
CA ARG A 152 -2.59 -12.90 16.23
C ARG A 152 -1.25 -13.06 16.93
N ALA A 153 -0.70 -14.28 16.93
CA ALA A 153 0.59 -14.56 17.56
C ALA A 153 1.74 -13.91 16.78
N LEU A 154 1.69 -14.04 15.44
CA LEU A 154 2.64 -13.40 14.54
C LEU A 154 2.50 -11.88 14.60
N TYR A 155 1.27 -11.35 14.60
CA TYR A 155 1.01 -9.91 14.73
C TYR A 155 1.66 -9.34 15.99
N LYS A 156 1.39 -9.94 17.15
CA LYS A 156 1.99 -9.53 18.45
C LYS A 156 3.52 -9.59 18.43
N LYS A 157 4.08 -10.61 17.77
CA LYS A 157 5.55 -10.75 17.61
C LYS A 157 6.13 -9.63 16.74
N MET A 158 5.44 -9.23 15.66
CA MET A 158 5.91 -8.25 14.68
C MET A 158 5.65 -6.80 15.11
N HIS A 159 4.63 -6.57 15.94
CA HIS A 159 4.18 -5.25 16.40
C HIS A 159 4.20 -5.13 17.91
N PRO A 160 5.38 -5.09 18.56
CA PRO A 160 5.46 -4.84 20.01
C PRO A 160 4.74 -3.52 20.36
N ASN A 161 3.98 -3.54 21.45
CA ASN A 161 3.20 -2.39 21.93
C ASN A 161 2.02 -1.94 21.06
N MET A 162 1.63 -2.76 20.07
CA MET A 162 0.40 -2.56 19.30
C MET A 162 -0.57 -3.73 19.52
N SER A 163 -1.87 -3.47 19.41
CA SER A 163 -2.92 -4.47 19.57
C SER A 163 -3.51 -4.84 18.20
N PHE A 164 -3.65 -6.15 17.97
CA PHE A 164 -4.38 -6.66 16.81
C PHE A 164 -5.83 -6.17 16.80
N GLU A 165 -6.49 -6.20 17.97
CA GLU A 165 -7.85 -5.75 18.14
C GLU A 165 -8.01 -4.27 17.78
N ASN A 166 -7.05 -3.41 18.19
CA ASN A 166 -7.06 -2.00 17.84
C ASN A 166 -6.86 -1.79 16.33
N ARG A 167 -6.00 -2.59 15.67
CA ARG A 167 -5.83 -2.53 14.22
C ARG A 167 -7.12 -2.90 13.48
N VAL A 168 -7.82 -3.94 13.91
CA VAL A 168 -9.12 -4.33 13.35
C VAL A 168 -10.19 -3.26 13.66
N ARG A 169 -10.19 -2.67 14.87
CA ARG A 169 -11.06 -1.54 15.20
C ARG A 169 -10.85 -0.37 14.21
N CYS A 170 -9.59 0.02 13.97
CA CYS A 170 -9.29 1.08 13.02
C CYS A 170 -9.89 0.81 11.63
N LEU A 171 -9.73 -0.39 11.09
CA LEU A 171 -10.30 -0.77 9.79
C LEU A 171 -11.83 -0.68 9.79
N ASN A 172 -12.48 -1.15 10.85
CA ASN A 172 -13.94 -1.10 11.00
C ASN A 172 -14.44 0.35 11.12
N ASP A 173 -13.73 1.19 11.88
CA ASP A 173 -14.09 2.62 12.05
C ASP A 173 -14.00 3.36 10.71
N LEU A 174 -12.96 3.12 9.92
CA LEU A 174 -12.81 3.69 8.58
C LEU A 174 -13.98 3.29 7.67
N LYS A 175 -14.38 2.02 7.68
CA LYS A 175 -15.56 1.57 6.90
C LYS A 175 -16.86 2.23 7.37
N LYS A 176 -17.08 2.32 8.69
CA LYS A 176 -18.26 3.00 9.27
C LYS A 176 -18.34 4.47 8.88
N LEU A 177 -17.20 5.14 8.77
CA LEU A 177 -17.11 6.56 8.39
C LEU A 177 -17.20 6.78 6.88
N GLY A 178 -17.36 5.74 6.06
CA GLY A 178 -17.53 5.83 4.62
C GLY A 178 -16.24 6.13 3.85
N TYR A 179 -15.08 5.79 4.40
CA TYR A 179 -13.84 5.77 3.62
C TYR A 179 -13.84 4.60 2.65
N GLU A 180 -13.18 4.78 1.49
CA GLU A 180 -12.57 3.62 0.84
C GLU A 180 -11.41 3.14 1.73
N ALA A 181 -11.67 2.07 2.48
CA ALA A 181 -10.70 1.52 3.43
C ALA A 181 -9.76 0.53 2.74
N GLY A 182 -8.45 0.85 2.81
CA GLY A 182 -7.39 0.00 2.32
C GLY A 182 -6.71 -0.78 3.45
N THR A 183 -6.38 -2.04 3.17
CA THR A 183 -5.58 -2.89 4.04
C THR A 183 -4.51 -3.64 3.24
N GLY A 184 -3.92 -4.69 3.79
CA GLY A 184 -2.94 -5.53 3.10
C GLY A 184 -2.07 -6.33 4.05
N CYS A 185 -1.17 -7.12 3.48
CA CYS A 185 -0.25 -7.95 4.23
C CYS A 185 1.19 -7.87 3.70
N LEU A 186 2.14 -8.22 4.57
CA LEU A 186 3.49 -8.61 4.19
C LEU A 186 3.53 -10.11 3.94
N VAL A 187 4.19 -10.52 2.86
CA VAL A 187 4.36 -11.92 2.50
C VAL A 187 5.79 -12.36 2.78
N GLY A 188 5.95 -13.41 3.57
CA GLY A 188 7.25 -13.95 3.95
C GLY A 188 7.80 -13.42 5.26
N LEU A 189 6.95 -12.96 6.17
CA LEU A 189 7.36 -12.64 7.54
C LEU A 189 7.88 -13.91 8.25
N PRO A 190 8.96 -13.81 9.05
CA PRO A 190 9.49 -14.95 9.79
C PRO A 190 8.47 -15.60 10.73
N GLY A 191 8.11 -16.84 10.42
CA GLY A 191 7.07 -17.60 11.12
C GLY A 191 5.68 -17.55 10.47
N GLN A 192 5.52 -16.83 9.36
CA GLN A 192 4.29 -16.83 8.57
C GLN A 192 4.11 -18.16 7.84
N THR A 193 2.90 -18.70 7.87
CA THR A 193 2.55 -19.94 7.17
C THR A 193 1.68 -19.65 5.95
N VAL A 194 1.54 -20.62 5.06
CA VAL A 194 0.64 -20.53 3.91
C VAL A 194 -0.81 -20.49 4.38
N GLU A 195 -1.13 -21.17 5.46
CA GLU A 195 -2.43 -21.17 6.12
C GLU A 195 -2.80 -19.77 6.63
N SER A 196 -1.84 -19.05 7.24
CA SER A 196 -2.07 -17.66 7.70
C SER A 196 -2.23 -16.70 6.52
N LEU A 197 -1.53 -16.90 5.40
CA LEU A 197 -1.74 -16.11 4.18
C LEU A 197 -3.14 -16.34 3.56
N ALA A 198 -3.64 -17.57 3.64
CA ALA A 198 -5.02 -17.87 3.22
C ALA A 198 -6.04 -17.14 4.10
N ASP A 199 -5.82 -17.08 5.41
CA ASP A 199 -6.64 -16.30 6.34
C ASP A 199 -6.57 -14.80 6.05
N ASP A 200 -5.38 -14.27 5.74
CA ASP A 200 -5.20 -12.86 5.34
C ASP A 200 -6.08 -12.52 4.11
N ILE A 201 -6.05 -13.38 3.07
CA ILE A 201 -6.87 -13.19 1.86
C ILE A 201 -8.37 -13.22 2.17
N LEU A 202 -8.82 -14.17 3.01
CA LEU A 202 -10.22 -14.27 3.42
C LEU A 202 -10.66 -13.08 4.26
N PHE A 203 -9.80 -12.59 5.14
CA PHE A 203 -10.03 -11.39 5.93
C PHE A 203 -10.25 -10.14 5.05
N PHE A 204 -9.47 -9.96 3.98
CA PHE A 204 -9.69 -8.84 3.06
C PHE A 204 -11.09 -8.85 2.44
N LYS A 205 -11.61 -10.04 2.17
CA LYS A 205 -13.00 -10.23 1.69
C LYS A 205 -14.02 -9.95 2.79
N GLU A 206 -13.79 -10.46 4.01
CA GLU A 206 -14.67 -10.29 5.17
C GLU A 206 -14.90 -8.80 5.50
N ILE A 207 -13.82 -8.00 5.58
CA ILE A 207 -13.93 -6.56 5.85
C ILE A 207 -14.39 -5.75 4.64
N ASN A 208 -14.63 -6.41 3.50
CA ASN A 208 -14.95 -5.75 2.23
C ASN A 208 -13.97 -4.61 1.91
N ALA A 209 -12.68 -4.93 1.90
CA ALA A 209 -11.62 -3.97 1.61
C ALA A 209 -11.79 -3.32 0.24
N ASP A 210 -11.50 -2.03 0.12
CA ASP A 210 -11.60 -1.28 -1.15
C ASP A 210 -10.25 -1.20 -1.88
N MET A 211 -9.17 -1.34 -1.13
CA MET A 211 -7.79 -1.44 -1.64
C MET A 211 -7.01 -2.45 -0.82
N VAL A 212 -6.19 -3.28 -1.48
CA VAL A 212 -5.32 -4.26 -0.79
C VAL A 212 -3.89 -4.14 -1.28
N GLY A 213 -3.01 -3.65 -0.39
CA GLY A 213 -1.57 -3.54 -0.63
C GLY A 213 -0.83 -4.80 -0.21
N ILE A 214 -0.33 -5.57 -1.18
CA ILE A 214 0.43 -6.79 -0.95
C ILE A 214 1.87 -6.58 -1.38
N GLY A 215 2.81 -6.91 -0.52
CA GLY A 215 4.23 -6.81 -0.83
C GLY A 215 5.05 -7.88 -0.11
N PRO A 216 6.17 -8.31 -0.70
CA PRO A 216 7.09 -9.19 -0.01
C PRO A 216 7.74 -8.48 1.18
N PHE A 217 8.02 -9.24 2.23
CA PHE A 217 8.91 -8.80 3.30
C PHE A 217 10.33 -8.61 2.72
N ILE A 218 10.98 -7.51 3.08
CA ILE A 218 12.39 -7.25 2.74
C ILE A 218 13.12 -6.93 4.05
N ALA A 219 14.12 -7.73 4.37
CA ALA A 219 14.89 -7.59 5.61
C ALA A 219 15.65 -6.26 5.61
N HIS A 220 15.52 -5.49 6.69
CA HIS A 220 16.20 -4.20 6.83
C HIS A 220 17.38 -4.35 7.81
N PRO A 221 18.60 -3.84 7.47
CA PRO A 221 19.82 -4.02 8.27
C PRO A 221 19.73 -3.47 9.69
N HIS A 222 18.91 -2.43 9.90
CA HIS A 222 18.72 -1.77 11.22
C HIS A 222 17.42 -2.20 11.90
N THR A 223 17.01 -3.46 11.70
CA THR A 223 15.83 -4.05 12.37
C THR A 223 16.20 -5.37 13.05
N PRO A 224 15.38 -5.85 14.01
CA PRO A 224 15.57 -7.18 14.61
C PRO A 224 15.51 -8.35 13.63
N LEU A 225 15.02 -8.12 12.40
CA LEU A 225 14.87 -9.14 11.36
C LEU A 225 15.95 -9.04 10.27
N LYS A 226 17.07 -8.35 10.52
CA LYS A 226 18.13 -8.08 9.55
C LYS A 226 18.74 -9.32 8.89
N ASP A 227 18.81 -10.44 9.63
CA ASP A 227 19.42 -11.68 9.17
C ASP A 227 18.38 -12.68 8.61
N MET A 228 17.11 -12.27 8.48
CA MET A 228 16.06 -13.11 7.94
C MET A 228 16.04 -13.06 6.42
N PRO A 229 15.69 -14.16 5.73
CA PRO A 229 15.55 -14.16 4.27
C PRO A 229 14.41 -13.22 3.86
N ASN A 230 14.55 -12.61 2.69
CA ASN A 230 13.47 -11.84 2.07
C ASN A 230 12.28 -12.73 1.74
N GLY A 231 11.08 -12.15 1.72
CA GLY A 231 9.87 -12.80 1.25
C GLY A 231 9.96 -13.22 -0.21
N ASN A 232 9.25 -14.28 -0.56
CA ASN A 232 9.26 -14.84 -1.91
C ASN A 232 8.38 -14.01 -2.86
N PHE A 233 8.95 -13.52 -3.96
CA PHE A 233 8.28 -12.73 -4.98
C PHE A 233 7.06 -13.47 -5.58
N THR A 234 7.23 -14.73 -5.97
CA THR A 234 6.17 -15.53 -6.59
C THR A 234 5.03 -15.77 -5.61
N LEU A 235 5.33 -16.03 -4.33
CA LEU A 235 4.30 -16.20 -3.31
C LEU A 235 3.50 -14.89 -3.10
N ALA A 236 4.17 -13.74 -3.06
CA ALA A 236 3.48 -12.44 -2.97
C ALA A 236 2.58 -12.20 -4.20
N LEU A 237 3.05 -12.57 -5.38
CA LEU A 237 2.26 -12.47 -6.61
C LEU A 237 1.04 -13.39 -6.59
N LYS A 238 1.15 -14.63 -6.05
CA LYS A 238 0.01 -15.55 -5.86
C LYS A 238 -1.03 -14.98 -4.90
N VAL A 239 -0.59 -14.42 -3.76
CA VAL A 239 -1.49 -13.78 -2.80
C VAL A 239 -2.24 -12.62 -3.48
N MET A 240 -1.55 -11.81 -4.28
CA MET A 240 -2.16 -10.73 -5.05
C MET A 240 -3.18 -11.25 -6.07
N ALA A 241 -2.83 -12.28 -6.85
CA ALA A 241 -3.70 -12.86 -7.86
C ALA A 241 -4.97 -13.46 -7.25
N LEU A 242 -4.85 -14.24 -6.16
CA LEU A 242 -5.98 -14.79 -5.42
C LEU A 242 -6.87 -13.68 -4.85
N THR A 243 -6.27 -12.63 -4.30
CA THR A 243 -7.01 -11.46 -3.80
C THR A 243 -7.81 -10.81 -4.92
N ARG A 244 -7.24 -10.63 -6.13
CA ARG A 244 -7.96 -10.10 -7.30
C ARG A 244 -9.13 -10.97 -7.71
N ILE A 245 -8.94 -12.30 -7.76
CA ILE A 245 -9.99 -13.22 -8.18
C ILE A 245 -11.17 -13.20 -7.19
N LEU A 246 -10.88 -13.14 -5.89
CA LEU A 246 -11.90 -13.17 -4.84
C LEU A 246 -12.64 -11.84 -4.66
N LEU A 247 -11.93 -10.71 -4.76
CA LEU A 247 -12.47 -9.38 -4.50
C LEU A 247 -12.76 -8.56 -5.79
N LYS A 248 -12.45 -9.06 -6.94
CA LYS A 248 -12.76 -8.60 -8.31
C LYS A 248 -12.51 -7.10 -8.59
N ASN A 249 -13.27 -6.19 -7.99
CA ASN A 249 -13.36 -4.76 -8.32
C ASN A 249 -12.55 -3.82 -7.41
N ILE A 250 -11.75 -4.35 -6.49
CA ILE A 250 -10.92 -3.56 -5.59
C ILE A 250 -9.70 -2.96 -6.28
N ASN A 251 -9.05 -1.99 -5.64
CA ASN A 251 -7.78 -1.46 -6.09
C ASN A 251 -6.61 -2.25 -5.50
N ILE A 252 -5.69 -2.71 -6.35
CA ILE A 252 -4.48 -3.45 -5.94
C ILE A 252 -3.25 -2.75 -6.51
N PRO A 253 -2.37 -2.20 -5.66
CA PRO A 253 -1.14 -1.56 -6.11
C PRO A 253 -0.07 -2.59 -6.50
N ALA A 254 0.60 -2.35 -7.63
CA ALA A 254 1.89 -2.94 -7.96
C ALA A 254 2.96 -2.24 -7.12
N THR A 255 3.33 -2.85 -5.98
CA THR A 255 4.15 -2.19 -4.97
C THR A 255 5.61 -2.02 -5.39
N THR A 256 6.27 -1.00 -4.86
CA THR A 256 7.71 -0.78 -5.06
C THR A 256 8.55 -1.97 -4.56
N ALA A 257 8.12 -2.63 -3.47
CA ALA A 257 8.79 -3.81 -2.92
C ALA A 257 8.84 -4.98 -3.92
N MET A 258 7.82 -5.16 -4.76
CA MET A 258 7.84 -6.16 -5.83
C MET A 258 8.97 -5.88 -6.83
N GLU A 259 9.14 -4.62 -7.22
CA GLU A 259 10.19 -4.23 -8.18
C GLU A 259 11.59 -4.18 -7.53
N THR A 260 11.68 -3.99 -6.22
CA THR A 260 12.95 -4.10 -5.47
C THR A 260 13.49 -5.54 -5.50
N LEU A 261 12.61 -6.55 -5.44
CA LEU A 261 13.01 -7.96 -5.53
C LEU A 261 13.17 -8.47 -6.97
N ASN A 262 12.45 -7.89 -7.92
CA ASN A 262 12.52 -8.27 -9.33
C ASN A 262 12.44 -7.00 -10.20
N PRO A 263 13.43 -6.72 -11.08
CA PRO A 263 13.47 -5.50 -11.90
C PRO A 263 12.21 -5.24 -12.74
N ASN A 264 11.42 -6.28 -13.06
CA ASN A 264 10.15 -6.20 -13.77
C ASN A 264 8.94 -6.38 -12.83
N GLY A 265 9.15 -6.35 -11.51
CA GLY A 265 8.16 -6.73 -10.52
C GLY A 265 6.83 -5.97 -10.61
N ARG A 266 6.85 -4.66 -10.91
CA ARG A 266 5.63 -3.87 -11.12
C ARG A 266 4.90 -4.28 -12.39
N ILE A 267 5.62 -4.53 -13.48
CA ILE A 267 5.04 -4.98 -14.75
C ILE A 267 4.36 -6.34 -14.57
N ILE A 268 5.06 -7.29 -13.97
CA ILE A 268 4.53 -8.62 -13.68
C ILE A 268 3.28 -8.51 -12.78
N ALA A 269 3.32 -7.66 -11.75
CA ALA A 269 2.17 -7.43 -10.88
C ALA A 269 0.97 -6.83 -11.64
N LEU A 270 1.21 -5.86 -12.55
CA LEU A 270 0.17 -5.28 -13.39
C LEU A 270 -0.46 -6.30 -14.34
N GLN A 271 0.29 -7.30 -14.79
CA GLN A 271 -0.17 -8.43 -15.62
C GLN A 271 -0.75 -9.58 -14.80
N SER A 272 -0.74 -9.49 -13.46
CA SER A 272 -1.22 -10.53 -12.56
C SER A 272 -2.31 -10.03 -11.59
N GLY A 273 -3.04 -8.97 -11.97
CA GLY A 273 -4.20 -8.51 -11.23
C GLY A 273 -4.10 -7.11 -10.61
N ALA A 274 -2.92 -6.47 -10.57
CA ALA A 274 -2.79 -5.10 -10.10
C ALA A 274 -3.34 -4.06 -11.11
N ASN A 275 -3.80 -2.92 -10.60
CA ASN A 275 -4.35 -1.81 -11.39
C ASN A 275 -3.95 -0.41 -10.89
N VAL A 276 -3.08 -0.33 -9.88
CA VAL A 276 -2.63 0.94 -9.31
C VAL A 276 -1.10 0.96 -9.23
N VAL A 277 -0.49 2.11 -9.47
CA VAL A 277 0.92 2.39 -9.15
C VAL A 277 0.99 3.68 -8.35
N MET A 278 1.91 3.76 -7.41
CA MET A 278 2.11 4.93 -6.55
C MET A 278 3.51 5.53 -6.78
N PRO A 279 3.69 6.37 -7.83
CA PRO A 279 4.95 7.06 -8.05
C PRO A 279 5.19 8.08 -6.93
N ASN A 280 6.43 8.15 -6.45
CA ASN A 280 6.80 9.11 -5.42
C ASN A 280 6.94 10.51 -6.03
N VAL A 281 6.28 11.50 -5.44
CA VAL A 281 6.35 12.92 -5.85
C VAL A 281 7.10 13.79 -4.85
N THR A 282 7.60 13.23 -3.75
CA THR A 282 8.52 13.90 -2.83
C THR A 282 9.87 14.14 -3.55
N THR A 283 10.62 15.16 -3.17
CA THR A 283 11.96 15.40 -3.72
C THR A 283 12.95 14.30 -3.35
N THR A 284 14.00 14.15 -4.14
CA THR A 284 15.03 13.09 -3.97
C THR A 284 15.70 13.14 -2.60
N GLU A 285 15.87 14.35 -2.02
CA GLU A 285 16.42 14.56 -0.69
C GLU A 285 15.69 13.75 0.40
N TYR A 286 14.36 13.73 0.37
CA TYR A 286 13.55 13.00 1.35
C TYR A 286 13.31 11.54 0.99
N ARG A 287 13.29 11.19 -0.32
CA ARG A 287 13.06 9.81 -0.77
C ARG A 287 14.10 8.84 -0.23
N ALA A 288 15.38 9.24 -0.25
CA ALA A 288 16.47 8.44 0.27
C ALA A 288 16.35 8.18 1.77
N LYS A 289 15.75 9.11 2.51
CA LYS A 289 15.57 9.03 3.97
C LYS A 289 14.30 8.26 4.39
N TYR A 290 13.40 7.95 3.46
CA TYR A 290 12.19 7.18 3.77
C TYR A 290 12.41 5.69 3.55
N GLU A 291 13.23 5.09 4.41
CA GLU A 291 13.69 3.71 4.29
C GLU A 291 12.83 2.74 5.10
N ILE A 292 11.63 2.43 4.65
CA ILE A 292 10.82 1.34 5.23
C ILE A 292 11.46 -0.04 5.05
N TYR A 293 12.23 -0.22 3.98
CA TYR A 293 13.11 -1.35 3.65
C TYR A 293 14.29 -0.86 2.80
N PRO A 294 15.43 -1.59 2.75
CA PRO A 294 16.63 -1.17 2.04
C PRO A 294 16.49 -1.32 0.52
N ASN A 295 17.38 -0.67 -0.22
CA ASN A 295 17.47 -0.74 -1.69
C ASN A 295 16.16 -0.36 -2.40
N LYS A 296 15.38 0.53 -1.79
CA LYS A 296 14.16 1.07 -2.40
C LYS A 296 14.52 1.71 -3.74
N ILE A 297 13.84 1.28 -4.79
CA ILE A 297 14.06 1.83 -6.15
C ILE A 297 13.48 3.25 -6.29
N CYS A 298 13.85 3.95 -7.35
CA CYS A 298 13.35 5.29 -7.70
C CYS A 298 13.65 6.36 -6.65
N ILE A 299 14.79 6.28 -5.95
CA ILE A 299 15.19 7.27 -4.95
C ILE A 299 15.94 8.47 -5.57
N ASN A 300 16.58 8.28 -6.73
CA ASN A 300 17.41 9.29 -7.38
C ASN A 300 16.71 10.02 -8.53
N GLU A 301 15.55 9.54 -8.98
CA GLU A 301 14.78 10.15 -10.06
C GLU A 301 13.91 11.29 -9.52
N ASN A 302 13.85 12.40 -10.26
CA ASN A 302 12.87 13.44 -9.95
C ASN A 302 11.43 12.98 -10.27
N PRO A 303 10.38 13.67 -9.75
CA PRO A 303 8.99 13.28 -9.98
C PRO A 303 8.60 13.11 -11.44
N SER A 304 9.06 13.98 -12.34
CA SER A 304 8.74 13.93 -13.78
C SER A 304 9.41 12.73 -14.46
N GLN A 305 10.66 12.42 -14.10
CA GLN A 305 11.35 11.23 -14.60
C GLN A 305 10.61 9.95 -14.17
N CYS A 306 10.19 9.90 -12.89
CA CYS A 306 9.44 8.76 -12.36
C CYS A 306 8.09 8.59 -13.07
N TYR A 307 7.34 9.68 -13.31
CA TYR A 307 6.09 9.67 -14.05
C TYR A 307 6.26 9.12 -15.47
N ASN A 308 7.26 9.63 -16.20
CA ASN A 308 7.53 9.22 -17.59
C ASN A 308 8.00 7.75 -17.67
N CYS A 309 8.88 7.32 -16.76
CA CYS A 309 9.36 5.94 -16.69
C CYS A 309 8.20 4.97 -16.48
N ILE A 310 7.36 5.19 -15.47
CA ILE A 310 6.24 4.29 -15.19
C ILE A 310 5.19 4.34 -16.30
N GLY A 311 4.96 5.50 -16.90
CA GLY A 311 4.10 5.66 -18.07
C GLY A 311 4.59 4.84 -19.26
N GLY A 312 5.89 4.83 -19.52
CA GLY A 312 6.52 3.98 -20.54
C GLY A 312 6.31 2.49 -20.25
N LYS A 313 6.54 2.06 -19.02
CA LYS A 313 6.32 0.68 -18.57
C LYS A 313 4.86 0.25 -18.73
N ILE A 314 3.89 1.09 -18.37
CA ILE A 314 2.46 0.81 -18.53
C ILE A 314 2.10 0.64 -20.02
N ARG A 315 2.57 1.53 -20.88
CA ARG A 315 2.34 1.43 -22.34
C ARG A 315 2.99 0.19 -22.95
N SER A 316 4.16 -0.24 -22.48
CA SER A 316 4.85 -1.42 -23.02
C SER A 316 4.08 -2.74 -22.83
N ILE A 317 3.10 -2.77 -21.93
CA ILE A 317 2.19 -3.91 -21.73
C ILE A 317 0.78 -3.67 -22.33
N GLY A 318 0.64 -2.69 -23.21
CA GLY A 318 -0.62 -2.38 -23.90
C GLY A 318 -1.68 -1.74 -23.00
N ARG A 319 -1.31 -1.18 -21.84
CA ARG A 319 -2.25 -0.51 -20.93
C ARG A 319 -2.09 1.02 -21.00
N THR A 320 -3.09 1.74 -20.50
CA THR A 320 -3.13 3.20 -20.47
C THR A 320 -3.14 3.72 -19.02
N ILE A 321 -2.76 5.00 -18.85
CA ILE A 321 -2.89 5.69 -17.57
C ILE A 321 -4.32 6.23 -17.46
N SER A 322 -4.97 5.98 -16.35
CA SER A 322 -6.30 6.52 -16.07
C SER A 322 -6.24 8.02 -15.76
N THR A 323 -7.28 8.73 -16.21
CA THR A 323 -7.49 10.16 -15.95
C THR A 323 -8.55 10.42 -14.89
N ASP A 324 -9.07 9.38 -14.25
CA ASP A 324 -10.05 9.48 -13.15
C ASP A 324 -9.42 9.38 -11.75
N TYR A 325 -10.23 9.53 -10.72
CA TYR A 325 -9.79 9.45 -9.32
C TYR A 325 -9.48 8.02 -8.83
N GLY A 326 -9.74 7.01 -9.62
CA GLY A 326 -9.50 5.61 -9.26
C GLY A 326 -10.27 5.15 -8.04
N PHE A 327 -11.53 5.56 -7.87
CA PHE A 327 -12.40 4.97 -6.86
C PHE A 327 -12.71 3.51 -7.20
N ARG A 328 -13.01 2.72 -6.15
CA ARG A 328 -13.46 1.35 -6.35
C ARG A 328 -14.74 1.35 -7.22
N LYS A 329 -14.75 0.55 -8.27
CA LYS A 329 -15.94 0.41 -9.11
C LYS A 329 -17.03 -0.31 -8.31
N THR A 330 -18.11 0.38 -8.02
CA THR A 330 -19.36 -0.23 -7.53
C THR A 330 -20.07 -0.83 -8.72
N GLY A 331 -20.33 -2.16 -8.67
CA GLY A 331 -21.07 -2.86 -9.71
C GLY A 331 -22.55 -2.53 -9.67
#